data_30cf1a6957fd33a948d974b64ccc14f3
#
_entry.id   30cf1a6957fd33a948d974b64ccc14f3
#
_cell.length_a   1.000
_cell.length_b   1.000
_cell.length_c   1.000
_cell.angle_alpha   90.00
_cell.angle_beta   90.00
_cell.angle_gamma   90.00
#
_symmetry.space_group_name_H-M   'P 1'
#
loop_
_entity.id
_entity.type
_entity.pdbx_description
1 polymer ?
#
loop_
_entity_poly.entity_id
_entity_poly.type
_entity_poly.pdbx_seq_one_letter_code
_entity_poly.pdbx_strand_id
1 'polypeptide(L)'
;PSGVDCDIFYPISSEQKNEIRKKLKLKKDDFIFLNVGNMSSNKGIDYLLIAFAILRKKYKNLKLILKDQSNLYGTSGKDIFLKTKKEKNGHVLDDDVENNIIFISKNMTLAALNELFNISDCYISPYRAEGFNLVPLEVAATGTPIIVTKGGSTDEYFRKDFGLQIESRVINSNNRNYLDPDLESLVENALLIIQNPGKYGNKNSIKFVKDNFSWKKIVEKTYNVFKKKI
;
A
#
# COMPACT_ATOMS: atom_id res chain seq x y z
N PRO A 1 -12.99 13.54 -6.79
CA PRO A 1 -11.70 12.86 -6.67
C PRO A 1 -10.66 13.73 -6.00
N SER A 2 -9.67 13.12 -5.32
CA SER A 2 -8.51 13.81 -4.77
C SER A 2 -7.38 13.84 -5.81
N GLY A 3 -6.47 14.83 -5.67
CA GLY A 3 -5.29 14.94 -6.52
C GLY A 3 -4.03 14.40 -5.87
N VAL A 4 -3.03 14.07 -6.69
CA VAL A 4 -1.66 13.73 -6.28
C VAL A 4 -0.75 14.91 -6.59
N ASP A 5 0.15 15.23 -5.65
CA ASP A 5 1.24 16.16 -5.91
C ASP A 5 2.38 15.41 -6.63
N CYS A 6 2.40 15.51 -7.96
CA CYS A 6 3.39 14.85 -8.79
C CYS A 6 4.77 15.51 -8.77
N ASP A 7 4.92 16.66 -8.10
CA ASP A 7 6.21 17.31 -7.85
C ASP A 7 6.86 16.77 -6.56
N ILE A 8 6.06 16.10 -5.71
CA ILE A 8 6.50 15.42 -4.51
C ILE A 8 6.60 13.91 -4.73
N PHE A 9 5.56 13.31 -5.33
CA PHE A 9 5.48 11.86 -5.58
C PHE A 9 5.88 11.56 -7.02
N TYR A 10 7.14 11.14 -7.20
CA TYR A 10 7.77 10.85 -8.48
C TYR A 10 8.82 9.74 -8.35
N PRO A 11 9.20 9.07 -9.45
CA PRO A 11 10.25 8.05 -9.41
C PRO A 11 11.62 8.66 -9.14
N ILE A 12 12.40 8.08 -8.23
CA ILE A 12 13.79 8.43 -7.97
C ILE A 12 14.75 7.48 -8.69
N SER A 13 16.03 7.87 -8.81
CA SER A 13 17.02 7.04 -9.50
C SER A 13 17.35 5.74 -8.76
N SER A 14 17.90 4.76 -9.47
CA SER A 14 18.34 3.50 -8.88
C SER A 14 19.43 3.69 -7.83
N GLU A 15 20.30 4.66 -8.03
CA GLU A 15 21.38 5.04 -7.10
C GLU A 15 20.77 5.55 -5.79
N GLN A 16 19.81 6.48 -5.88
CA GLN A 16 19.10 7.01 -4.71
C GLN A 16 18.34 5.90 -3.95
N LYS A 17 17.65 5.00 -4.68
CA LYS A 17 16.98 3.84 -4.05
C LYS A 17 17.97 2.98 -3.26
N ASN A 18 19.13 2.68 -3.85
CA ASN A 18 20.16 1.86 -3.20
C ASN A 18 20.74 2.54 -1.95
N GLU A 19 20.96 3.85 -1.98
CA GLU A 19 21.44 4.60 -0.82
C GLU A 19 20.44 4.59 0.34
N ILE A 20 19.15 4.79 0.04
CA ILE A 20 18.09 4.77 1.05
C ILE A 20 17.95 3.36 1.64
N ARG A 21 17.97 2.32 0.80
CA ARG A 21 17.93 0.91 1.27
C ARG A 21 19.09 0.61 2.21
N LYS A 22 20.30 1.07 1.90
CA LYS A 22 21.47 0.92 2.79
C LYS A 22 21.26 1.62 4.15
N LYS A 23 20.75 2.86 4.16
CA LYS A 23 20.44 3.59 5.41
C LYS A 23 19.44 2.83 6.30
N LEU A 24 18.49 2.12 5.70
CA LEU A 24 17.52 1.28 6.39
C LEU A 24 18.03 -0.14 6.68
N LYS A 25 19.31 -0.44 6.40
CA LYS A 25 19.95 -1.75 6.58
C LYS A 25 19.24 -2.87 5.80
N LEU A 26 18.63 -2.53 4.67
CA LEU A 26 18.01 -3.47 3.74
C LEU A 26 19.08 -4.03 2.80
N LYS A 27 18.99 -5.32 2.52
CA LYS A 27 19.87 -5.98 1.56
C LYS A 27 19.44 -5.67 0.13
N LYS A 28 20.34 -5.83 -0.82
CA LYS A 28 20.08 -5.55 -2.24
C LYS A 28 18.99 -6.48 -2.81
N ASP A 29 18.92 -7.71 -2.35
CA ASP A 29 17.99 -8.75 -2.77
C ASP A 29 16.73 -8.83 -1.91
N ASP A 30 16.60 -7.99 -0.86
CA ASP A 30 15.36 -7.90 -0.09
C ASP A 30 14.21 -7.44 -0.99
N PHE A 31 13.10 -8.18 -0.96
CA PHE A 31 11.85 -7.81 -1.59
C PHE A 31 10.94 -7.16 -0.54
N ILE A 32 10.49 -5.94 -0.79
CA ILE A 32 9.88 -5.08 0.23
C ILE A 32 8.41 -4.85 -0.07
N PHE A 33 7.53 -5.37 0.79
CA PHE A 33 6.14 -4.92 0.89
C PHE A 33 6.02 -3.70 1.77
N LEU A 34 5.11 -2.80 1.43
CA LEU A 34 4.84 -1.56 2.16
C LEU A 34 3.35 -1.39 2.42
N ASN A 35 3.00 -0.93 3.61
CA ASN A 35 1.72 -0.29 3.89
C ASN A 35 1.95 1.00 4.68
N VAL A 36 1.17 2.03 4.36
CA VAL A 36 1.22 3.36 5.01
C VAL A 36 -0.19 3.80 5.37
N GLY A 37 -0.39 4.22 6.60
CA GLY A 37 -1.67 4.78 7.04
C GLY A 37 -1.91 4.63 8.55
N ASN A 38 -3.12 4.98 9.00
CA ASN A 38 -3.53 4.61 10.34
C ASN A 38 -3.73 3.08 10.42
N MET A 39 -3.56 2.51 11.60
CA MET A 39 -3.67 1.07 11.82
C MET A 39 -5.07 0.70 12.35
N SER A 40 -6.13 1.23 11.72
CA SER A 40 -7.50 0.89 12.06
C SER A 40 -7.92 -0.45 11.44
N SER A 41 -8.97 -1.06 11.98
CA SER A 41 -9.53 -2.32 11.45
C SER A 41 -9.95 -2.21 9.98
N ASN A 42 -10.33 -1.00 9.52
CA ASN A 42 -10.72 -0.75 8.13
C ASN A 42 -9.58 -0.96 7.14
N LYS A 43 -8.32 -0.87 7.58
CA LYS A 43 -7.14 -1.00 6.70
C LYS A 43 -6.77 -2.44 6.38
N GLY A 44 -7.34 -3.44 7.09
CA GLY A 44 -7.09 -4.85 6.80
C GLY A 44 -5.64 -5.29 7.04
N ILE A 45 -4.92 -4.64 7.97
CA ILE A 45 -3.51 -4.95 8.25
C ILE A 45 -3.32 -6.38 8.76
N ASP A 46 -4.32 -6.94 9.44
CA ASP A 46 -4.37 -8.34 9.85
C ASP A 46 -4.27 -9.30 8.64
N TYR A 47 -4.97 -9.04 7.54
CA TYR A 47 -4.82 -9.80 6.28
C TYR A 47 -3.40 -9.69 5.71
N LEU A 48 -2.84 -8.47 5.68
CA LEU A 48 -1.48 -8.25 5.20
C LEU A 48 -0.45 -9.02 6.03
N LEU A 49 -0.58 -9.00 7.36
CA LEU A 49 0.31 -9.73 8.26
C LEU A 49 0.26 -11.24 8.03
N ILE A 50 -0.94 -11.81 7.86
CA ILE A 50 -1.12 -13.23 7.59
C ILE A 50 -0.56 -13.61 6.22
N ALA A 51 -0.86 -12.82 5.17
CA ALA A 51 -0.33 -13.05 3.83
C ALA A 51 1.21 -12.96 3.80
N PHE A 52 1.79 -11.97 4.50
CA PHE A 52 3.23 -11.83 4.66
C PHE A 52 3.84 -13.06 5.33
N ALA A 53 3.25 -13.54 6.42
CA ALA A 53 3.73 -14.73 7.14
C ALA A 53 3.69 -15.98 6.26
N ILE A 54 2.63 -16.19 5.48
CA ILE A 54 2.51 -17.31 4.53
C ILE A 54 3.63 -17.26 3.50
N LEU A 55 3.84 -16.09 2.88
CA LEU A 55 4.84 -15.90 1.83
C LEU A 55 6.28 -15.98 2.39
N ARG A 56 6.50 -15.49 3.61
CA ARG A 56 7.80 -15.52 4.30
C ARG A 56 8.33 -16.94 4.51
N LYS A 57 7.47 -17.96 4.64
CA LYS A 57 7.90 -19.36 4.74
C LYS A 57 8.73 -19.78 3.53
N LYS A 58 8.37 -19.27 2.33
CA LYS A 58 9.03 -19.61 1.06
C LYS A 58 10.10 -18.57 0.65
N TYR A 59 9.83 -17.28 0.84
CA TYR A 59 10.69 -16.17 0.39
C TYR A 59 11.41 -15.53 1.58
N LYS A 60 12.61 -16.03 1.91
CA LYS A 60 13.37 -15.61 3.10
C LYS A 60 13.98 -14.20 3.01
N ASN A 61 14.00 -13.61 1.82
CA ASN A 61 14.38 -12.22 1.57
C ASN A 61 13.20 -11.25 1.58
N LEU A 62 11.96 -11.73 1.88
CA LEU A 62 10.79 -10.87 1.94
C LEU A 62 10.79 -10.04 3.23
N LYS A 63 10.56 -8.74 3.11
CA LYS A 63 10.43 -7.77 4.21
C LYS A 63 9.08 -7.06 4.13
N LEU A 64 8.58 -6.61 5.26
CA LEU A 64 7.39 -5.78 5.34
C LEU A 64 7.73 -4.47 6.07
N ILE A 65 7.33 -3.34 5.50
CA ILE A 65 7.38 -2.04 6.18
C ILE A 65 5.95 -1.63 6.51
N LEU A 66 5.68 -1.39 7.79
CA LEU A 66 4.44 -0.81 8.27
C LEU A 66 4.73 0.60 8.80
N LYS A 67 4.32 1.62 8.03
CA LYS A 67 4.42 3.02 8.42
C LYS A 67 3.09 3.48 8.98
N ASP A 68 3.00 3.62 10.28
CA ASP A 68 1.78 4.06 10.96
C ASP A 68 1.78 5.56 11.31
N GLN A 69 0.67 6.01 11.86
CA GLN A 69 0.44 7.35 12.39
C GLN A 69 -0.04 7.27 13.84
N SER A 70 0.55 6.38 14.64
CA SER A 70 0.12 6.12 16.02
C SER A 70 0.14 7.37 16.90
N ASN A 71 1.04 8.32 16.63
CA ASN A 71 1.05 9.62 17.34
C ASN A 71 -0.24 10.43 17.17
N LEU A 72 -1.01 10.20 16.10
CA LEU A 72 -2.28 10.86 15.82
C LEU A 72 -3.49 9.99 16.16
N TYR A 73 -3.38 8.68 15.93
CA TYR A 73 -4.53 7.76 16.01
C TYR A 73 -4.43 6.72 17.13
N GLY A 74 -3.34 6.73 17.91
CA GLY A 74 -3.17 5.91 19.11
C GLY A 74 -2.85 4.43 18.89
N THR A 75 -2.94 3.90 17.65
CA THR A 75 -2.67 2.49 17.34
C THR A 75 -1.49 2.38 16.38
N SER A 76 -0.46 1.63 16.78
CA SER A 76 0.72 1.37 15.94
C SER A 76 0.59 0.07 15.14
N GLY A 77 1.45 -0.07 14.12
CA GLY A 77 1.58 -1.34 13.38
C GLY A 77 2.01 -2.50 14.28
N LYS A 78 2.81 -2.22 15.32
CA LYS A 78 3.22 -3.20 16.33
C LYS A 78 2.04 -3.68 17.18
N ASP A 79 1.12 -2.77 17.56
CA ASP A 79 -0.08 -3.15 18.32
C ASP A 79 -0.96 -4.09 17.52
N ILE A 80 -1.17 -3.81 16.22
CA ILE A 80 -1.94 -4.71 15.35
C ILE A 80 -1.23 -6.06 15.20
N PHE A 81 0.11 -6.08 15.04
CA PHE A 81 0.87 -7.31 14.99
C PHE A 81 0.65 -8.17 16.24
N LEU A 82 0.81 -7.59 17.44
CA LEU A 82 0.63 -8.30 18.71
C LEU A 82 -0.79 -8.79 18.90
N LYS A 83 -1.78 -7.98 18.53
CA LYS A 83 -3.20 -8.36 18.55
C LYS A 83 -3.46 -9.55 17.63
N THR A 84 -3.03 -9.49 16.37
CA THR A 84 -3.21 -10.55 15.38
C THR A 84 -2.48 -11.83 15.79
N LYS A 85 -1.25 -11.70 16.35
CA LYS A 85 -0.48 -12.83 16.90
C LYS A 85 -1.25 -13.55 17.99
N LYS A 86 -1.89 -12.82 18.92
CA LYS A 86 -2.73 -13.37 20.00
C LYS A 86 -3.98 -14.06 19.45
N GLU A 87 -4.70 -13.43 18.54
CA GLU A 87 -5.94 -13.96 17.95
C GLU A 87 -5.71 -15.24 17.13
N LYS A 88 -4.54 -15.40 16.53
CA LYS A 88 -4.14 -16.59 15.76
C LYS A 88 -3.28 -17.58 16.54
N ASN A 89 -3.31 -17.53 17.89
CA ASN A 89 -2.57 -18.41 18.80
C ASN A 89 -1.04 -18.48 18.53
N GLY A 90 -0.46 -17.43 17.95
CA GLY A 90 0.99 -17.30 17.75
C GLY A 90 1.61 -18.16 16.63
N HIS A 91 0.90 -19.16 16.10
CA HIS A 91 1.47 -20.14 15.17
C HIS A 91 1.77 -19.58 13.77
N VAL A 92 1.12 -18.48 13.36
CA VAL A 92 1.29 -17.88 12.03
C VAL A 92 2.28 -16.72 12.07
N LEU A 93 2.27 -15.92 13.15
CA LEU A 93 3.10 -14.74 13.35
C LEU A 93 4.21 -15.04 14.37
N ASP A 94 5.18 -15.81 13.96
CA ASP A 94 6.35 -16.20 14.76
C ASP A 94 7.43 -15.09 14.81
N ASP A 95 8.54 -15.38 15.49
CA ASP A 95 9.65 -14.45 15.64
C ASP A 95 10.38 -14.19 14.31
N ASP A 96 10.41 -15.15 13.37
CA ASP A 96 10.97 -14.93 12.03
C ASP A 96 10.13 -13.89 11.27
N VAL A 97 8.80 -13.96 11.37
CA VAL A 97 7.91 -12.96 10.79
C VAL A 97 8.14 -11.59 11.42
N GLU A 98 8.15 -11.52 12.76
CA GLU A 98 8.32 -10.26 13.49
C GLU A 98 9.65 -9.57 13.17
N ASN A 99 10.76 -10.31 13.17
CA ASN A 99 12.10 -9.80 12.89
C ASN A 99 12.28 -9.30 11.43
N ASN A 100 11.32 -9.58 10.57
CA ASN A 100 11.33 -9.16 9.17
C ASN A 100 10.27 -8.09 8.84
N ILE A 101 9.66 -7.50 9.89
CA ILE A 101 8.78 -6.34 9.80
C ILE A 101 9.50 -5.11 10.36
N ILE A 102 9.54 -4.04 9.58
CA ILE A 102 10.04 -2.73 10.01
C ILE A 102 8.84 -1.87 10.38
N PHE A 103 8.70 -1.56 11.66
CA PHE A 103 7.66 -0.68 12.18
C PHE A 103 8.16 0.76 12.24
N ILE A 104 7.46 1.70 11.61
CA ILE A 104 7.81 3.12 11.56
C ILE A 104 6.63 3.94 12.10
N SER A 105 6.74 4.43 13.33
CA SER A 105 5.69 5.24 13.98
C SER A 105 6.02 6.75 13.99
N LYS A 106 7.28 7.13 13.74
CA LYS A 106 7.68 8.54 13.69
C LYS A 106 7.05 9.28 12.52
N ASN A 107 6.76 10.57 12.72
CA ASN A 107 6.31 11.44 11.64
C ASN A 107 7.35 11.52 10.51
N MET A 108 6.88 11.56 9.28
CA MET A 108 7.71 11.68 8.09
C MET A 108 7.22 12.87 7.25
N THR A 109 8.13 13.54 6.58
CA THR A 109 7.79 14.51 5.53
C THR A 109 7.25 13.80 4.31
N LEU A 110 6.55 14.51 3.43
CA LEU A 110 6.07 13.94 2.17
C LEU A 110 7.23 13.47 1.26
N ALA A 111 8.36 14.19 1.29
CA ALA A 111 9.58 13.75 0.59
C ALA A 111 10.10 12.41 1.11
N ALA A 112 10.13 12.22 2.43
CA ALA A 112 10.53 10.94 3.03
C ALA A 112 9.52 9.81 2.74
N LEU A 113 8.22 10.14 2.61
CA LEU A 113 7.21 9.17 2.14
C LEU A 113 7.44 8.79 0.67
N ASN A 114 7.78 9.76 -0.19
CA ASN A 114 8.16 9.47 -1.58
C ASN A 114 9.36 8.52 -1.65
N GLU A 115 10.39 8.75 -0.82
CA GLU A 115 11.53 7.83 -0.72
C GLU A 115 11.06 6.42 -0.33
N LEU A 116 10.20 6.31 0.69
CA LEU A 116 9.68 5.03 1.17
C LEU A 116 8.88 4.29 0.09
N PHE A 117 8.05 5.00 -0.68
CA PHE A 117 7.31 4.43 -1.81
C PHE A 117 8.26 3.87 -2.88
N ASN A 118 9.30 4.63 -3.22
CA ASN A 118 10.25 4.27 -4.26
C ASN A 118 11.16 3.09 -3.92
N ILE A 119 11.53 2.90 -2.64
CA ILE A 119 12.38 1.77 -2.22
C ILE A 119 11.63 0.47 -2.07
N SER A 120 10.30 0.52 -2.06
CA SER A 120 9.44 -0.65 -1.91
C SER A 120 9.18 -1.32 -3.26
N ASP A 121 9.03 -2.64 -3.26
CA ASP A 121 8.78 -3.43 -4.46
C ASP A 121 7.28 -3.61 -4.72
N CYS A 122 6.45 -3.48 -3.68
CA CYS A 122 4.99 -3.47 -3.80
C CYS A 122 4.34 -2.79 -2.59
N TYR A 123 3.34 -1.94 -2.85
CA TYR A 123 2.45 -1.40 -1.84
C TYR A 123 1.19 -2.26 -1.75
N ILE A 124 0.77 -2.62 -0.53
CA ILE A 124 -0.39 -3.49 -0.31
C ILE A 124 -1.39 -2.81 0.63
N SER A 125 -2.64 -2.67 0.16
CA SER A 125 -3.75 -2.09 0.93
C SER A 125 -4.99 -2.97 0.85
N PRO A 126 -5.10 -3.99 1.72
CA PRO A 126 -6.23 -4.91 1.78
C PRO A 126 -7.38 -4.32 2.61
N TYR A 127 -7.80 -3.10 2.30
CA TYR A 127 -8.76 -2.35 3.08
C TYR A 127 -10.17 -2.95 3.03
N ARG A 128 -10.90 -2.80 4.14
CA ARG A 128 -12.31 -3.15 4.28
C ARG A 128 -13.25 -1.98 3.97
N ALA A 129 -12.79 -0.76 4.27
CA ALA A 129 -13.55 0.45 3.99
C ALA A 129 -12.62 1.66 3.87
N GLU A 130 -12.80 2.44 2.81
CA GLU A 130 -12.05 3.67 2.52
C GLU A 130 -12.93 4.69 1.79
N GLY A 131 -12.64 5.98 2.00
CA GLY A 131 -13.33 7.06 1.28
C GLY A 131 -12.84 7.20 -0.16
N PHE A 132 -11.53 7.36 -0.36
CA PHE A 132 -10.87 7.45 -1.67
C PHE A 132 -9.61 6.60 -1.74
N ASN A 133 -8.94 6.42 -0.60
CA ASN A 133 -7.66 5.71 -0.47
C ASN A 133 -6.55 6.33 -1.34
N LEU A 134 -6.13 7.55 -0.99
CA LEU A 134 -5.18 8.33 -1.80
C LEU A 134 -3.78 7.70 -1.89
N VAL A 135 -3.31 7.04 -0.82
CA VAL A 135 -1.94 6.52 -0.75
C VAL A 135 -1.57 5.57 -1.90
N PRO A 136 -2.40 4.57 -2.30
CA PRO A 136 -2.07 3.75 -3.48
C PRO A 136 -1.90 4.55 -4.76
N LEU A 137 -2.62 5.67 -4.92
CA LEU A 137 -2.50 6.54 -6.09
C LEU A 137 -1.18 7.35 -6.06
N GLU A 138 -0.77 7.83 -4.88
CA GLU A 138 0.55 8.46 -4.67
C GLU A 138 1.68 7.48 -4.94
N VAL A 139 1.54 6.22 -4.51
CA VAL A 139 2.49 5.15 -4.81
C VAL A 139 2.55 4.86 -6.31
N ALA A 140 1.42 4.80 -7.00
CA ALA A 140 1.38 4.59 -8.45
C ALA A 140 2.10 5.73 -9.22
N ALA A 141 2.11 6.96 -8.68
CA ALA A 141 2.86 8.08 -9.23
C ALA A 141 4.39 7.87 -9.20
N THR A 142 4.90 7.03 -8.30
CA THR A 142 6.33 6.66 -8.23
C THR A 142 6.70 5.51 -9.17
N GLY A 143 5.71 4.84 -9.76
CA GLY A 143 5.90 3.64 -10.57
C GLY A 143 6.03 2.36 -9.75
N THR A 144 5.79 2.39 -8.45
CA THR A 144 5.77 1.20 -7.59
C THR A 144 4.46 0.45 -7.76
N PRO A 145 4.46 -0.89 -7.92
CA PRO A 145 3.24 -1.69 -8.03
C PRO A 145 2.35 -1.59 -6.79
N ILE A 146 1.04 -1.69 -7.00
CA ILE A 146 0.06 -1.70 -5.90
C ILE A 146 -0.79 -2.97 -5.92
N ILE A 147 -1.18 -3.44 -4.74
CA ILE A 147 -2.22 -4.45 -4.53
C ILE A 147 -3.28 -3.81 -3.63
N VAL A 148 -4.52 -3.74 -4.11
CA VAL A 148 -5.63 -3.07 -3.42
C VAL A 148 -6.89 -3.91 -3.45
N THR A 149 -7.80 -3.72 -2.49
CA THR A 149 -9.09 -4.42 -2.48
C THR A 149 -9.98 -3.96 -3.63
N LYS A 150 -10.57 -4.90 -4.36
CA LYS A 150 -11.58 -4.70 -5.41
C LYS A 150 -12.97 -4.46 -4.81
N GLY A 151 -13.81 -3.73 -5.52
CA GLY A 151 -15.19 -3.45 -5.11
C GLY A 151 -15.35 -2.21 -4.23
N GLY A 152 -14.30 -1.41 -4.05
CA GLY A 152 -14.32 -0.23 -3.20
C GLY A 152 -13.82 1.04 -3.88
N SER A 153 -13.41 2.00 -3.08
CA SER A 153 -13.05 3.36 -3.53
C SER A 153 -11.88 3.40 -4.53
N THR A 154 -10.98 2.43 -4.49
CA THR A 154 -9.84 2.39 -5.43
C THR A 154 -10.25 2.03 -6.86
N ASP A 155 -11.43 1.44 -7.07
CA ASP A 155 -11.92 1.09 -8.42
C ASP A 155 -12.12 2.34 -9.29
N GLU A 156 -12.31 3.51 -8.68
CA GLU A 156 -12.42 4.79 -9.41
C GLU A 156 -11.17 5.10 -10.25
N TYR A 157 -9.99 4.70 -9.77
CA TYR A 157 -8.73 5.03 -10.43
C TYR A 157 -7.86 3.84 -10.80
N PHE A 158 -8.17 2.64 -10.29
CA PHE A 158 -7.34 1.46 -10.51
C PHE A 158 -7.25 1.08 -11.99
N ARG A 159 -6.06 0.65 -12.39
CA ARG A 159 -5.77 0.11 -13.72
C ARG A 159 -4.88 -1.13 -13.62
N LYS A 160 -5.03 -2.05 -14.56
CA LYS A 160 -4.26 -3.31 -14.60
C LYS A 160 -2.74 -3.12 -14.73
N ASP A 161 -2.29 -1.99 -15.24
CA ASP A 161 -0.87 -1.62 -15.32
C ASP A 161 -0.31 -1.06 -13.99
N PHE A 162 -1.18 -0.68 -13.05
CA PHE A 162 -0.75 -0.28 -11.69
C PHE A 162 -0.34 -1.47 -10.83
N GLY A 163 -1.05 -2.59 -10.96
CA GLY A 163 -0.88 -3.73 -10.08
C GLY A 163 -2.05 -4.72 -10.18
N LEU A 164 -2.45 -5.25 -9.03
CA LEU A 164 -3.46 -6.29 -8.91
C LEU A 164 -4.54 -5.90 -7.89
N GLN A 165 -5.73 -6.47 -8.05
CA GLN A 165 -6.84 -6.28 -7.12
C GLN A 165 -7.13 -7.57 -6.36
N ILE A 166 -7.28 -7.44 -5.04
CA ILE A 166 -7.70 -8.52 -4.15
C ILE A 166 -9.20 -8.73 -4.34
N GLU A 167 -9.63 -9.94 -4.67
CA GLU A 167 -11.05 -10.25 -4.69
C GLU A 167 -11.65 -10.04 -3.31
N SER A 168 -12.89 -9.60 -3.27
CA SER A 168 -13.59 -9.32 -2.01
C SER A 168 -15.08 -9.60 -2.14
N ARG A 169 -15.72 -9.79 -1.00
CA ARG A 169 -17.19 -9.83 -0.90
C ARG A 169 -17.67 -8.69 0.00
N VAL A 170 -18.87 -8.19 -0.30
CA VAL A 170 -19.51 -7.20 0.57
C VAL A 170 -20.14 -7.92 1.74
N ILE A 171 -19.82 -7.49 2.97
CA ILE A 171 -20.49 -7.90 4.20
C ILE A 171 -21.24 -6.73 4.80
N ASN A 172 -22.46 -7.00 5.30
CA ASN A 172 -23.24 -6.01 6.05
C ASN A 172 -23.10 -6.30 7.54
N SER A 173 -22.67 -5.29 8.30
CA SER A 173 -22.59 -5.36 9.75
C SER A 173 -22.99 -4.01 10.33
N ASN A 174 -23.91 -4.04 11.31
CA ASN A 174 -24.43 -2.83 11.98
C ASN A 174 -24.93 -1.75 11.00
N ASN A 175 -25.67 -2.14 9.96
CA ASN A 175 -26.20 -1.27 8.92
C ASN A 175 -25.12 -0.55 8.09
N ARG A 176 -23.90 -1.09 8.04
CA ARG A 176 -22.80 -0.59 7.21
C ARG A 176 -22.26 -1.71 6.35
N ASN A 177 -21.95 -1.36 5.10
CA ASN A 177 -21.29 -2.27 4.17
C ASN A 177 -19.78 -2.15 4.32
N TYR A 178 -19.11 -3.31 4.45
CA TYR A 178 -17.66 -3.45 4.44
C TYR A 178 -17.26 -4.44 3.37
N LEU A 179 -16.05 -4.31 2.88
CA LEU A 179 -15.41 -5.34 2.07
C LEU A 179 -14.73 -6.35 2.99
N ASP A 180 -14.84 -7.62 2.64
CA ASP A 180 -14.10 -8.71 3.24
C ASP A 180 -13.08 -9.19 2.20
N PRO A 181 -11.81 -8.73 2.26
CA PRO A 181 -10.80 -9.11 1.29
C PRO A 181 -10.52 -10.60 1.37
N ASP A 182 -10.39 -11.26 0.23
CA ASP A 182 -10.02 -12.65 0.14
C ASP A 182 -8.52 -12.85 0.39
N LEU A 183 -8.18 -13.63 1.41
CA LEU A 183 -6.78 -13.86 1.81
C LEU A 183 -6.00 -14.65 0.75
N GLU A 184 -6.62 -15.64 0.11
CA GLU A 184 -5.99 -16.45 -0.93
C GLU A 184 -5.65 -15.59 -2.15
N SER A 185 -6.62 -14.78 -2.60
CA SER A 185 -6.41 -13.80 -3.66
C SER A 185 -5.29 -12.80 -3.32
N LEU A 186 -5.20 -12.33 -2.07
CA LEU A 186 -4.09 -11.46 -1.65
C LEU A 186 -2.73 -12.18 -1.76
N VAL A 187 -2.64 -13.42 -1.27
CA VAL A 187 -1.40 -14.22 -1.32
C VAL A 187 -0.99 -14.50 -2.76
N GLU A 188 -1.93 -14.89 -3.63
CA GLU A 188 -1.70 -15.14 -5.05
C GLU A 188 -1.21 -13.89 -5.78
N ASN A 189 -1.87 -12.75 -5.56
CA ASN A 189 -1.48 -11.47 -6.14
C ASN A 189 -0.07 -11.05 -5.70
N ALA A 190 0.24 -11.16 -4.42
CA ALA A 190 1.57 -10.86 -3.90
C ALA A 190 2.64 -11.79 -4.50
N LEU A 191 2.32 -13.08 -4.66
CA LEU A 191 3.18 -14.05 -5.32
C LEU A 191 3.43 -13.70 -6.80
N LEU A 192 2.39 -13.28 -7.52
CA LEU A 192 2.51 -12.84 -8.91
C LEU A 192 3.44 -11.63 -9.07
N ILE A 193 3.38 -10.66 -8.13
CA ILE A 193 4.30 -9.50 -8.13
C ILE A 193 5.74 -9.94 -7.86
N ILE A 194 5.96 -10.82 -6.86
CA ILE A 194 7.29 -11.35 -6.53
C ILE A 194 7.92 -12.07 -7.74
N GLN A 195 7.14 -12.86 -8.45
CA GLN A 195 7.61 -13.68 -9.57
C GLN A 195 7.77 -12.90 -10.89
N ASN A 196 7.15 -11.73 -11.00
CA ASN A 196 7.17 -10.93 -12.22
C ASN A 196 7.60 -9.47 -11.94
N PRO A 197 8.83 -9.25 -11.45
CA PRO A 197 9.32 -7.91 -11.13
C PRO A 197 9.31 -7.02 -12.40
N GLY A 198 8.82 -5.79 -12.26
CA GLY A 198 8.74 -4.80 -13.34
C GLY A 198 7.55 -4.97 -14.31
N LYS A 199 6.71 -6.00 -14.15
CA LYS A 199 5.51 -6.17 -14.98
C LYS A 199 4.43 -5.13 -14.66
N TYR A 200 4.30 -4.77 -13.39
CA TYR A 200 3.33 -3.82 -12.88
C TYR A 200 4.03 -2.58 -12.33
N GLY A 201 3.31 -1.49 -12.14
CA GLY A 201 3.87 -0.26 -11.59
C GLY A 201 5.00 0.27 -12.47
N ASN A 202 4.69 0.87 -13.61
CA ASN A 202 5.67 1.26 -14.61
C ASN A 202 5.42 2.70 -15.12
N LYS A 203 6.09 3.08 -16.20
CA LYS A 203 5.95 4.41 -16.82
C LYS A 203 4.49 4.75 -17.18
N ASN A 204 3.64 3.77 -17.47
CA ASN A 204 2.23 3.99 -17.81
C ASN A 204 1.44 4.43 -16.56
N SER A 205 1.71 3.83 -15.38
CA SER A 205 1.08 4.25 -14.12
C SER A 205 1.44 5.69 -13.78
N ILE A 206 2.72 6.04 -13.86
CA ILE A 206 3.23 7.40 -13.63
C ILE A 206 2.53 8.40 -14.56
N LYS A 207 2.54 8.11 -15.86
CA LYS A 207 1.91 8.98 -16.88
C LYS A 207 0.41 9.15 -16.61
N PHE A 208 -0.29 8.05 -16.33
CA PHE A 208 -1.72 8.09 -16.09
C PHE A 208 -2.06 8.95 -14.86
N VAL A 209 -1.35 8.79 -13.74
CA VAL A 209 -1.60 9.59 -12.53
C VAL A 209 -1.35 11.07 -12.83
N LYS A 210 -0.24 11.42 -13.50
CA LYS A 210 0.08 12.79 -13.86
C LYS A 210 -0.99 13.43 -14.75
N ASP A 211 -1.47 12.69 -15.76
CA ASP A 211 -2.40 13.21 -16.76
C ASP A 211 -3.85 13.29 -16.25
N ASN A 212 -4.23 12.49 -15.24
CA ASN A 212 -5.61 12.37 -14.80
C ASN A 212 -5.86 12.78 -13.36
N PHE A 213 -4.86 12.66 -12.47
CA PHE A 213 -4.99 12.84 -11.02
C PHE A 213 -3.99 13.82 -10.42
N SER A 214 -3.13 14.51 -11.21
CA SER A 214 -2.37 15.63 -10.65
C SER A 214 -3.33 16.71 -10.13
N TRP A 215 -2.95 17.43 -9.07
CA TRP A 215 -3.77 18.53 -8.52
C TRP A 215 -4.22 19.50 -9.60
N LYS A 216 -3.35 19.83 -10.56
CA LYS A 216 -3.70 20.68 -11.71
C LYS A 216 -4.90 20.11 -12.47
N LYS A 217 -4.88 18.81 -12.79
CA LYS A 217 -5.98 18.16 -13.54
C LYS A 217 -7.27 18.06 -12.72
N ILE A 218 -7.15 17.81 -11.44
CA ILE A 218 -8.33 17.75 -10.56
C ILE A 218 -8.99 19.14 -10.44
N VAL A 219 -8.20 20.20 -10.28
CA VAL A 219 -8.71 21.59 -10.24
C VAL A 219 -9.38 21.96 -11.56
N GLU A 220 -8.75 21.67 -12.72
CA GLU A 220 -9.34 21.90 -14.04
C GLU A 220 -10.69 21.18 -14.19
N LYS A 221 -10.80 19.90 -13.81
CA LYS A 221 -12.04 19.13 -13.86
C LYS A 221 -13.11 19.76 -12.96
N THR A 222 -12.74 20.10 -11.73
CA THR A 222 -13.67 20.70 -10.75
C THR A 222 -14.19 22.07 -11.24
N TYR A 223 -13.31 22.94 -11.71
CA TYR A 223 -13.67 24.23 -12.28
C TYR A 223 -14.66 24.11 -13.45
N ASN A 224 -14.40 23.15 -14.36
CA ASN A 224 -15.29 22.92 -15.51
C ASN A 224 -16.69 22.43 -15.10
N VAL A 225 -16.83 21.71 -13.99
CA VAL A 225 -18.14 21.30 -13.45
C VAL A 225 -18.89 22.53 -12.93
N PHE A 226 -18.23 23.42 -12.20
CA PHE A 226 -18.86 24.67 -11.73
C PHE A 226 -19.25 25.57 -12.89
N LYS A 227 -18.38 25.78 -13.87
CA LYS A 227 -18.65 26.62 -15.04
C LYS A 227 -19.85 26.16 -15.87
N LYS A 228 -20.18 24.87 -15.90
CA LYS A 228 -21.35 24.34 -16.61
C LYS A 228 -22.67 24.54 -15.87
N LYS A 229 -22.61 24.88 -14.58
CA LYS A 229 -23.81 25.09 -13.73
C LYS A 229 -24.18 26.56 -13.54
N ILE A 230 -23.37 27.48 -14.05
CA ILE A 230 -23.63 28.91 -14.15
C ILE A 230 -24.06 29.23 -15.59
#